data_8b181ab5f1286079de22905c29933884
#
_entry.id   8b181ab5f1286079de22905c29933884
#
_cell.length_a   1.000
_cell.length_b   1.000
_cell.length_c   1.000
_cell.angle_alpha   90.00
_cell.angle_beta   90.00
_cell.angle_gamma   90.00
#
_symmetry.space_group_name_H-M   'P 1'
#
loop_
_entity.id
_entity.type
_entity.pdbx_description
1 polymer ?
#
loop_
_entity_poly.entity_id
_entity_poly.type
_entity_poly.pdbx_seq_one_letter_code
_entity_poly.pdbx_strand_id
1 'polypeptide(L)'
;LKKKKKKKKKKKISKVVILAGGMGTRISEYTKTIPKPMIKIGKFPILVHIIKHFNRFGYKDFLIASGYKGKVIKDYFNKKKNFFKNLNIKVIDTGQKTMTGGRIKRLKKYLKDDDFFLTYGDGLSDVNINKLYYFYKKSKKKIVLTAVRPPARFGHIKLKDSKVVQFKEKSKLDEGWINGG
;
A
#
# COMPACT_ATOMS: atom_id res chain seq x y z
N LEU A 1 -3.83 -31.92 -37.70
CA LEU A 1 -2.98 -31.49 -36.57
C LEU A 1 -3.80 -30.57 -35.66
N LYS A 2 -4.44 -31.16 -34.62
CA LYS A 2 -5.20 -30.38 -33.61
C LYS A 2 -4.23 -29.67 -32.66
N LYS A 3 -4.04 -28.34 -32.79
CA LYS A 3 -3.32 -27.52 -31.86
C LYS A 3 -4.01 -27.55 -30.48
N LYS A 4 -3.48 -28.31 -29.51
CA LYS A 4 -3.90 -28.28 -28.11
C LYS A 4 -3.68 -26.85 -27.57
N LYS A 5 -4.74 -26.04 -27.44
CA LYS A 5 -4.70 -24.76 -26.68
C LYS A 5 -4.36 -25.10 -25.25
N LYS A 6 -3.12 -24.86 -24.83
CA LYS A 6 -2.70 -24.88 -23.41
C LYS A 6 -3.57 -23.87 -22.66
N LYS A 7 -4.55 -24.33 -21.85
CA LYS A 7 -5.27 -23.51 -20.90
C LYS A 7 -4.24 -22.87 -19.98
N LYS A 8 -3.95 -21.55 -20.13
CA LYS A 8 -3.14 -20.80 -19.15
C LYS A 8 -3.83 -20.90 -17.80
N LYS A 9 -3.27 -21.68 -16.86
CA LYS A 9 -3.70 -21.67 -15.46
C LYS A 9 -3.71 -20.22 -14.99
N LYS A 10 -4.88 -19.66 -14.65
CA LYS A 10 -5.00 -18.31 -14.07
C LYS A 10 -4.17 -18.29 -12.78
N LYS A 11 -3.00 -17.67 -12.82
CA LYS A 11 -2.12 -17.53 -11.65
C LYS A 11 -2.87 -16.74 -10.57
N LYS A 12 -2.87 -17.28 -9.35
CA LYS A 12 -3.39 -16.58 -8.16
C LYS A 12 -2.35 -15.50 -7.79
N ILE A 13 -2.81 -14.27 -7.47
CA ILE A 13 -1.92 -13.25 -6.89
C ILE A 13 -1.32 -13.83 -5.61
N SER A 14 0.00 -13.84 -5.51
CA SER A 14 0.71 -14.34 -4.32
C SER A 14 1.53 -13.27 -3.62
N LYS A 15 1.90 -12.20 -4.35
CA LYS A 15 2.84 -11.19 -3.87
C LYS A 15 2.14 -9.90 -3.45
N VAL A 16 2.62 -9.33 -2.35
CA VAL A 16 2.22 -8.02 -1.84
C VAL A 16 3.42 -7.08 -1.90
N VAL A 17 3.30 -6.00 -2.66
CA VAL A 17 4.30 -4.92 -2.72
C VAL A 17 3.89 -3.83 -1.75
N ILE A 18 4.82 -3.44 -0.87
CA ILE A 18 4.61 -2.34 0.08
C ILE A 18 5.61 -1.23 -0.21
N LEU A 19 5.11 -0.06 -0.55
CA LEU A 19 5.92 1.12 -0.84
C LEU A 19 6.34 1.80 0.48
N ALA A 20 7.61 1.68 0.84
CA ALA A 20 8.16 2.13 2.12
C ALA A 20 9.43 3.00 1.96
N GLY A 21 9.56 3.70 0.82
CA GLY A 21 10.80 4.42 0.51
C GLY A 21 10.69 5.95 0.54
N GLY A 22 9.52 6.52 0.90
CA GLY A 22 9.31 7.96 0.98
C GLY A 22 10.02 8.62 2.15
N MET A 23 10.34 9.91 2.02
CA MET A 23 11.04 10.69 3.07
C MET A 23 10.15 11.03 4.27
N GLY A 24 8.81 11.01 4.12
CA GLY A 24 7.88 11.29 5.22
C GLY A 24 7.92 12.73 5.73
N THR A 25 8.22 13.70 4.87
CA THR A 25 8.47 15.12 5.23
C THR A 25 7.35 15.81 6.00
N ARG A 26 6.10 15.34 5.87
CA ARG A 26 4.94 15.91 6.59
C ARG A 26 4.94 15.64 8.10
N ILE A 27 5.73 14.68 8.58
CA ILE A 27 5.84 14.31 9.99
C ILE A 27 7.34 14.31 10.35
N SER A 28 7.99 15.47 10.12
CA SER A 28 9.45 15.63 10.22
C SER A 28 10.02 15.28 11.59
N GLU A 29 9.28 15.55 12.68
CA GLU A 29 9.72 15.28 14.05
C GLU A 29 10.06 13.80 14.29
N TYR A 30 9.23 12.88 13.79
CA TYR A 30 9.44 11.44 13.94
C TYR A 30 10.35 10.85 12.86
N THR A 31 10.31 11.42 11.63
CA THR A 31 11.05 10.84 10.51
C THR A 31 12.52 11.23 10.45
N LYS A 32 12.97 12.14 11.34
CA LYS A 32 14.40 12.43 11.52
C LYS A 32 15.21 11.19 11.93
N THR A 33 14.64 10.27 12.68
CA THR A 33 15.34 9.07 13.19
C THR A 33 14.88 7.78 12.53
N ILE A 34 13.58 7.60 12.27
CA ILE A 34 13.00 6.39 11.71
C ILE A 34 12.16 6.71 10.46
N PRO A 35 12.08 5.81 9.45
CA PRO A 35 11.19 6.03 8.31
C PRO A 35 9.73 5.87 8.73
N LYS A 36 8.82 6.62 8.12
CA LYS A 36 7.39 6.68 8.46
C LYS A 36 6.73 5.30 8.65
N PRO A 37 6.98 4.28 7.80
CA PRO A 37 6.42 2.94 7.99
C PRO A 37 6.84 2.23 9.29
N MET A 38 7.91 2.71 9.93
CA MET A 38 8.43 2.15 11.19
C MET A 38 7.93 2.87 12.44
N ILE A 39 7.10 3.90 12.30
CA ILE A 39 6.40 4.52 13.44
C ILE A 39 5.49 3.45 14.06
N LYS A 40 5.59 3.31 15.38
CA LYS A 40 4.82 2.32 16.13
C LYS A 40 3.39 2.77 16.37
N ILE A 41 2.45 1.83 16.23
CA ILE A 41 1.09 1.91 16.74
C ILE A 41 0.96 0.77 17.75
N GLY A 42 0.93 1.10 19.03
CA GLY A 42 1.05 0.13 20.10
C GLY A 42 2.40 -0.60 20.06
N LYS A 43 2.37 -1.93 20.06
CA LYS A 43 3.58 -2.78 20.12
C LYS A 43 4.33 -2.91 18.79
N PHE A 44 3.73 -2.56 17.66
CA PHE A 44 4.27 -2.85 16.33
C PHE A 44 4.33 -1.61 15.42
N PRO A 45 5.33 -1.52 14.51
CA PRO A 45 5.32 -0.54 13.44
C PRO A 45 4.09 -0.66 12.54
N ILE A 46 3.67 0.47 11.92
CA ILE A 46 2.57 0.50 10.92
C ILE A 46 2.78 -0.58 9.86
N LEU A 47 3.99 -0.69 9.34
CA LEU A 47 4.37 -1.69 8.33
C LEU A 47 4.04 -3.12 8.75
N VAL A 48 4.23 -3.45 10.02
CA VAL A 48 3.89 -4.79 10.56
C VAL A 48 2.38 -5.01 10.62
N HIS A 49 1.61 -3.97 10.95
CA HIS A 49 0.15 -4.05 10.93
C HIS A 49 -0.37 -4.32 9.51
N ILE A 50 0.20 -3.67 8.50
CA ILE A 50 -0.11 -3.91 7.08
C ILE A 50 0.19 -5.38 6.71
N ILE A 51 1.37 -5.88 7.04
CA ILE A 51 1.76 -7.27 6.79
C ILE A 51 0.80 -8.24 7.47
N LYS A 52 0.46 -8.00 8.76
CA LYS A 52 -0.51 -8.81 9.49
C LYS A 52 -1.89 -8.79 8.83
N HIS A 53 -2.34 -7.64 8.33
CA HIS A 53 -3.62 -7.53 7.63
C HIS A 53 -3.66 -8.45 6.41
N PHE A 54 -2.69 -8.37 5.51
CA PHE A 54 -2.64 -9.27 4.34
C PHE A 54 -2.46 -10.74 4.73
N ASN A 55 -1.65 -11.02 5.76
CA ASN A 55 -1.44 -12.39 6.24
C ASN A 55 -2.72 -13.05 6.77
N ARG A 56 -3.64 -12.29 7.38
CA ARG A 56 -4.97 -12.79 7.79
C ARG A 56 -5.76 -13.38 6.60
N PHE A 57 -5.50 -12.90 5.37
CA PHE A 57 -6.10 -13.41 4.14
C PHE A 57 -5.24 -14.45 3.42
N GLY A 58 -4.17 -14.95 4.08
CA GLY A 58 -3.31 -16.02 3.58
C GLY A 58 -2.16 -15.58 2.67
N TYR A 59 -1.91 -14.27 2.52
CA TYR A 59 -0.77 -13.77 1.75
C TYR A 59 0.50 -13.82 2.61
N LYS A 60 1.56 -14.44 2.06
CA LYS A 60 2.81 -14.70 2.78
C LYS A 60 4.04 -14.10 2.12
N ASP A 61 3.96 -13.65 0.86
CA ASP A 61 5.08 -13.11 0.08
C ASP A 61 5.02 -11.58 0.02
N PHE A 62 5.97 -10.93 0.68
CA PHE A 62 6.04 -9.48 0.79
C PHE A 62 7.31 -8.93 0.18
N LEU A 63 7.17 -7.94 -0.72
CA LEU A 63 8.25 -7.15 -1.27
C LEU A 63 8.15 -5.73 -0.75
N ILE A 64 9.04 -5.33 0.13
CA ILE A 64 9.07 -3.99 0.71
C ILE A 64 10.04 -3.13 -0.10
N ALA A 65 9.48 -2.19 -0.88
CA ALA A 65 10.26 -1.24 -1.66
C ALA A 65 10.75 -0.11 -0.75
N SER A 66 11.95 -0.26 -0.21
CA SER A 66 12.58 0.72 0.67
C SER A 66 13.34 1.81 -0.11
N GLY A 67 13.78 2.83 0.59
CA GLY A 67 14.58 3.94 0.09
C GLY A 67 15.13 4.72 1.27
N TYR A 68 14.55 5.89 1.59
CA TYR A 68 14.96 6.66 2.75
C TYR A 68 14.96 5.79 4.02
N LYS A 69 16.11 5.74 4.70
CA LYS A 69 16.34 4.91 5.90
C LYS A 69 15.93 3.43 5.75
N GLY A 70 16.03 2.87 4.54
CA GLY A 70 15.69 1.48 4.27
C GLY A 70 16.45 0.48 5.12
N LYS A 71 17.67 0.80 5.58
CA LYS A 71 18.45 -0.01 6.51
C LYS A 71 17.68 -0.28 7.81
N VAL A 72 16.99 0.72 8.37
CA VAL A 72 16.18 0.56 9.60
C VAL A 72 15.11 -0.52 9.42
N ILE A 73 14.44 -0.52 8.26
CA ILE A 73 13.42 -1.53 7.92
C ILE A 73 14.08 -2.91 7.80
N LYS A 74 15.18 -3.01 7.07
CA LYS A 74 15.92 -4.26 6.85
C LYS A 74 16.39 -4.87 8.16
N ASP A 75 17.00 -4.07 9.02
CA ASP A 75 17.54 -4.50 10.32
C ASP A 75 16.42 -4.97 11.27
N TYR A 76 15.27 -4.30 11.24
CA TYR A 76 14.10 -4.71 12.03
C TYR A 76 13.63 -6.14 11.66
N PHE A 77 13.47 -6.44 10.37
CA PHE A 77 13.01 -7.78 9.95
C PHE A 77 14.09 -8.84 10.15
N ASN A 78 15.37 -8.49 9.98
CA ASN A 78 16.48 -9.41 10.27
C ASN A 78 16.53 -9.78 11.77
N LYS A 79 16.44 -8.80 12.67
CA LYS A 79 16.43 -9.02 14.13
C LYS A 79 15.21 -9.84 14.59
N LYS A 80 14.08 -9.74 13.90
CA LYS A 80 12.84 -10.43 14.24
C LYS A 80 12.52 -11.61 13.30
N LYS A 81 13.53 -12.19 12.65
CA LYS A 81 13.35 -13.28 11.68
C LYS A 81 12.50 -14.44 12.22
N ASN A 82 12.71 -14.85 13.47
CA ASN A 82 11.96 -15.93 14.09
C ASN A 82 10.47 -15.60 14.26
N PHE A 83 10.14 -14.34 14.55
CA PHE A 83 8.75 -13.89 14.65
C PHE A 83 8.02 -13.97 13.31
N PHE A 84 8.74 -13.77 12.20
CA PHE A 84 8.22 -13.79 10.84
C PHE A 84 8.56 -15.08 10.06
N LYS A 85 8.94 -16.17 10.74
CA LYS A 85 9.44 -17.42 10.11
C LYS A 85 8.51 -18.01 9.04
N ASN A 86 7.19 -17.79 9.16
CA ASN A 86 6.20 -18.29 8.23
C ASN A 86 5.89 -17.31 7.06
N LEU A 87 6.62 -16.19 6.97
CA LEU A 87 6.46 -15.17 5.95
C LEU A 87 7.74 -15.01 5.14
N ASN A 88 7.60 -14.84 3.84
CA ASN A 88 8.69 -14.48 2.95
C ASN A 88 8.72 -12.95 2.77
N ILE A 89 9.53 -12.27 3.57
CA ILE A 89 9.65 -10.81 3.56
C ILE A 89 11.00 -10.43 2.96
N LYS A 90 10.98 -9.70 1.84
CA LYS A 90 12.18 -9.16 1.18
C LYS A 90 12.14 -7.64 1.21
N VAL A 91 13.13 -7.03 1.86
CA VAL A 91 13.34 -5.58 1.84
C VAL A 91 14.33 -5.25 0.74
N ILE A 92 13.88 -4.48 -0.25
CA ILE A 92 14.65 -4.18 -1.46
C ILE A 92 14.85 -2.67 -1.52
N ASP A 93 16.11 -2.25 -1.56
CA ASP A 93 16.43 -0.86 -1.79
C ASP A 93 16.06 -0.48 -3.22
N THR A 94 15.17 0.48 -3.34
CA THR A 94 14.71 1.02 -4.61
C THR A 94 15.20 2.46 -4.84
N GLY A 95 16.16 2.91 -4.03
CA GLY A 95 16.78 4.23 -4.11
C GLY A 95 15.99 5.32 -3.38
N GLN A 96 16.74 6.28 -2.81
CA GLN A 96 16.15 7.33 -1.97
C GLN A 96 15.27 8.31 -2.76
N LYS A 97 15.75 8.78 -3.91
CA LYS A 97 15.08 9.78 -4.77
C LYS A 97 14.12 9.16 -5.79
N THR A 98 13.80 7.87 -5.69
CA THR A 98 12.97 7.17 -6.65
C THR A 98 11.48 7.41 -6.37
N MET A 99 10.75 7.82 -7.39
CA MET A 99 9.29 8.01 -7.33
C MET A 99 8.56 6.66 -7.36
N THR A 100 7.27 6.67 -7.03
CA THR A 100 6.40 5.48 -6.89
C THR A 100 6.52 4.49 -8.05
N GLY A 101 6.30 4.93 -9.28
CA GLY A 101 6.40 4.08 -10.48
C GLY A 101 7.80 3.53 -10.70
N GLY A 102 8.83 4.33 -10.41
CA GLY A 102 10.23 3.90 -10.49
C GLY A 102 10.55 2.79 -9.49
N ARG A 103 9.98 2.83 -8.27
CA ARG A 103 10.15 1.75 -7.28
C ARG A 103 9.58 0.44 -7.78
N ILE A 104 8.37 0.47 -8.34
CA ILE A 104 7.71 -0.70 -8.93
C ILE A 104 8.57 -1.25 -10.08
N LYS A 105 9.07 -0.39 -10.99
CA LYS A 105 9.94 -0.79 -12.10
C LYS A 105 11.20 -1.53 -11.60
N ARG A 106 11.83 -1.06 -10.52
CA ARG A 106 13.01 -1.70 -9.92
C ARG A 106 12.72 -3.05 -9.28
N LEU A 107 11.46 -3.35 -8.98
CA LEU A 107 11.02 -4.66 -8.49
C LEU A 107 10.72 -5.67 -9.61
N LYS A 108 10.82 -5.30 -10.91
CA LYS A 108 10.46 -6.15 -12.05
C LYS A 108 11.03 -7.57 -11.94
N LYS A 109 12.31 -7.73 -11.59
CA LYS A 109 12.96 -9.05 -11.46
C LYS A 109 12.32 -9.96 -10.38
N TYR A 110 11.67 -9.39 -9.38
CA TYR A 110 10.99 -10.12 -8.31
C TYR A 110 9.50 -10.36 -8.63
N LEU A 111 8.88 -9.47 -9.39
CA LEU A 111 7.47 -9.54 -9.78
C LEU A 111 7.27 -10.44 -11.01
N LYS A 112 8.28 -10.44 -11.91
CA LYS A 112 8.15 -11.08 -13.24
C LYS A 112 6.95 -10.49 -13.98
N ASP A 113 6.08 -11.36 -14.54
CA ASP A 113 4.83 -10.97 -15.21
C ASP A 113 3.61 -11.40 -14.38
N ASP A 114 3.77 -11.53 -13.06
CA ASP A 114 2.68 -11.90 -12.16
C ASP A 114 1.90 -10.66 -11.72
N ASP A 115 0.58 -10.82 -11.56
CA ASP A 115 -0.25 -9.85 -10.86
C ASP A 115 0.17 -9.77 -9.38
N PHE A 116 0.06 -8.59 -8.77
CA PHE A 116 0.43 -8.38 -7.38
C PHE A 116 -0.49 -7.35 -6.71
N PHE A 117 -0.57 -7.39 -5.39
CA PHE A 117 -1.13 -6.31 -4.60
C PHE A 117 -0.10 -5.21 -4.40
N LEU A 118 -0.55 -3.97 -4.44
CA LEU A 118 0.26 -2.80 -4.15
C LEU A 118 -0.40 -1.99 -3.04
N THR A 119 0.37 -1.62 -2.02
CA THR A 119 -0.10 -0.72 -0.96
C THR A 119 1.02 0.20 -0.47
N TYR A 120 0.63 1.28 0.22
CA TYR A 120 1.59 2.17 0.87
C TYR A 120 1.98 1.63 2.25
N GLY A 121 3.22 1.94 2.68
CA GLY A 121 3.77 1.46 3.96
C GLY A 121 3.31 2.26 5.19
N ASP A 122 2.41 3.22 5.02
CA ASP A 122 1.95 4.15 6.05
C ASP A 122 0.42 4.31 6.10
N GLY A 123 -0.31 3.51 5.34
CA GLY A 123 -1.78 3.46 5.34
C GLY A 123 -2.30 2.13 5.88
N LEU A 124 -3.26 2.19 6.80
CA LEU A 124 -4.00 1.04 7.31
C LEU A 124 -5.45 1.14 6.85
N SER A 125 -6.04 0.00 6.54
CA SER A 125 -7.45 -0.11 6.18
C SER A 125 -8.03 -1.44 6.69
N ASP A 126 -9.33 -1.55 6.68
CA ASP A 126 -10.09 -2.76 6.98
C ASP A 126 -10.58 -3.50 5.72
N VAL A 127 -10.04 -3.14 4.55
CA VAL A 127 -10.42 -3.69 3.26
C VAL A 127 -10.31 -5.21 3.25
N ASN A 128 -11.37 -5.88 2.87
CA ASN A 128 -11.36 -7.33 2.68
C ASN A 128 -10.58 -7.69 1.41
N ILE A 129 -9.35 -8.17 1.58
CA ILE A 129 -8.42 -8.46 0.48
C ILE A 129 -8.96 -9.56 -0.48
N ASN A 130 -9.74 -10.53 0.04
CA ASN A 130 -10.35 -11.54 -0.81
C ASN A 130 -11.46 -10.96 -1.70
N LYS A 131 -12.29 -10.05 -1.17
CA LYS A 131 -13.29 -9.33 -1.97
C LYS A 131 -12.63 -8.46 -3.04
N LEU A 132 -11.54 -7.75 -2.70
CA LEU A 132 -10.76 -6.95 -3.64
C LEU A 132 -10.17 -7.83 -4.76
N TYR A 133 -9.56 -8.96 -4.41
CA TYR A 133 -9.05 -9.93 -5.38
C TYR A 133 -10.14 -10.46 -6.31
N TYR A 134 -11.28 -10.85 -5.75
CA TYR A 134 -12.41 -11.33 -6.54
C TYR A 134 -12.93 -10.26 -7.51
N PHE A 135 -13.09 -9.03 -7.03
CA PHE A 135 -13.49 -7.88 -7.86
C PHE A 135 -12.49 -7.65 -9.00
N TYR A 136 -11.18 -7.66 -8.70
CA TYR A 136 -10.13 -7.54 -9.71
C TYR A 136 -10.28 -8.63 -10.81
N LYS A 137 -10.47 -9.87 -10.41
CA LYS A 137 -10.63 -10.98 -11.38
C LYS A 137 -11.89 -10.85 -12.22
N LYS A 138 -13.01 -10.40 -11.64
CA LYS A 138 -14.28 -10.18 -12.33
C LYS A 138 -14.23 -9.00 -13.28
N SER A 139 -13.59 -7.92 -12.90
CA SER A 139 -13.53 -6.68 -13.68
C SER A 139 -12.76 -6.81 -15.00
N LYS A 140 -11.87 -7.79 -15.12
CA LYS A 140 -10.95 -7.99 -16.26
C LYS A 140 -10.09 -6.75 -16.58
N LYS A 141 -9.96 -5.83 -15.64
CA LYS A 141 -9.14 -4.61 -15.79
C LYS A 141 -7.68 -4.90 -15.43
N LYS A 142 -6.77 -4.11 -15.99
CA LYS A 142 -5.34 -4.23 -15.68
C LYS A 142 -5.00 -3.76 -14.27
N ILE A 143 -5.77 -2.79 -13.75
CA ILE A 143 -5.57 -2.20 -12.42
C ILE A 143 -6.95 -1.99 -11.80
N VAL A 144 -7.03 -2.26 -10.49
CA VAL A 144 -8.16 -1.94 -9.62
C VAL A 144 -7.61 -1.16 -8.43
N LEU A 145 -8.25 -0.05 -8.10
CA LEU A 145 -7.88 0.83 -6.99
C LEU A 145 -8.93 0.77 -5.90
N THR A 146 -8.49 0.81 -4.66
CA THR A 146 -9.38 1.09 -3.52
C THR A 146 -9.65 2.59 -3.47
N ALA A 147 -10.92 2.99 -3.56
CA ALA A 147 -11.33 4.36 -3.39
C ALA A 147 -11.99 4.53 -2.02
N VAL A 148 -11.68 5.61 -1.34
CA VAL A 148 -12.25 5.95 -0.04
C VAL A 148 -12.72 7.39 -0.03
N ARG A 149 -13.70 7.70 0.79
CA ARG A 149 -14.08 9.08 1.09
C ARG A 149 -13.25 9.56 2.28
N PRO A 150 -12.52 10.68 2.18
CA PRO A 150 -11.80 11.20 3.32
C PRO A 150 -12.80 11.64 4.41
N PRO A 151 -12.42 11.56 5.69
CA PRO A 151 -13.24 12.16 6.74
C PRO A 151 -13.29 13.67 6.57
N ALA A 152 -14.45 14.26 6.60
CA ALA A 152 -14.61 15.71 6.56
C ALA A 152 -13.90 16.34 7.78
N ARG A 153 -12.88 17.16 7.50
CA ARG A 153 -12.09 17.85 8.54
C ARG A 153 -12.59 19.25 8.82
N PHE A 154 -13.20 19.88 7.82
CA PHE A 154 -13.62 21.29 7.86
C PHE A 154 -15.04 21.44 7.31
N GLY A 155 -15.71 22.52 7.68
CA GLY A 155 -16.96 22.93 7.03
C GLY A 155 -16.72 23.39 5.61
N HIS A 156 -17.67 23.12 4.72
CA HIS A 156 -17.65 23.59 3.33
C HIS A 156 -18.35 24.94 3.19
N ILE A 157 -17.73 25.85 2.47
CA ILE A 157 -18.37 27.11 2.07
C ILE A 157 -18.57 27.14 0.56
N LYS A 158 -19.73 27.55 0.11
CA LYS A 158 -20.00 27.85 -1.29
C LYS A 158 -19.98 29.36 -1.48
N LEU A 159 -19.14 29.81 -2.39
CA LEU A 159 -19.01 31.22 -2.75
C LEU A 159 -19.76 31.49 -4.05
N LYS A 160 -20.46 32.63 -4.10
CA LYS A 160 -20.98 33.26 -5.33
C LYS A 160 -20.59 34.72 -5.28
N ASP A 161 -19.88 35.21 -6.30
CA ASP A 161 -19.44 36.60 -6.40
C ASP A 161 -18.79 37.14 -5.11
N SER A 162 -17.84 36.36 -4.55
CA SER A 162 -17.13 36.63 -3.29
C SER A 162 -18.01 36.63 -2.02
N LYS A 163 -19.28 36.27 -2.12
CA LYS A 163 -20.20 36.12 -0.97
C LYS A 163 -20.36 34.67 -0.60
N VAL A 164 -20.37 34.37 0.71
CA VAL A 164 -20.73 33.05 1.20
C VAL A 164 -22.24 32.85 1.07
N VAL A 165 -22.65 31.95 0.15
CA VAL A 165 -24.08 31.65 -0.09
C VAL A 165 -24.53 30.39 0.60
N GLN A 166 -23.60 29.57 1.07
CA GLN A 166 -23.89 28.35 1.82
C GLN A 166 -22.71 27.99 2.72
N PHE A 167 -23.01 27.62 3.95
CA PHE A 167 -22.11 26.97 4.88
C PHE A 167 -22.71 25.60 5.24
N LYS A 168 -21.89 24.54 5.07
CA LYS A 168 -22.25 23.17 5.50
C LYS A 168 -21.21 22.66 6.46
N GLU A 169 -21.62 22.34 7.67
CA GLU A 169 -20.77 21.66 8.65
C GLU A 169 -20.53 20.22 8.20
N LYS A 170 -19.25 19.85 8.07
CA LYS A 170 -18.75 18.45 7.92
C LYS A 170 -19.59 17.52 7.01
N SER A 171 -19.97 17.97 5.81
CA SER A 171 -20.69 17.11 4.87
C SER A 171 -19.75 16.02 4.29
N LYS A 172 -20.00 14.76 4.64
CA LYS A 172 -19.28 13.60 4.06
C LYS A 172 -19.57 13.38 2.56
N LEU A 173 -20.55 14.07 2.02
CA LEU A 173 -21.05 13.84 0.65
C LEU A 173 -20.36 14.72 -0.39
N ASP A 174 -19.76 15.83 -0.01
CA ASP A 174 -19.20 16.82 -0.93
C ASP A 174 -17.69 16.62 -1.20
N GLU A 175 -17.00 15.78 -0.42
CA GLU A 175 -15.62 15.41 -0.67
C GLU A 175 -15.58 14.23 -1.65
N GLY A 176 -14.90 14.41 -2.78
CA GLY A 176 -14.72 13.37 -3.81
C GLY A 176 -14.05 12.10 -3.28
N TRP A 177 -13.93 11.10 -4.14
CA TRP A 177 -13.19 9.88 -3.85
C TRP A 177 -11.69 10.14 -3.93
N ILE A 178 -10.94 9.61 -2.98
CA ILE A 178 -9.47 9.62 -2.99
C ILE A 178 -8.92 8.20 -3.06
N ASN A 179 -7.65 8.10 -3.47
CA ASN A 179 -6.94 6.83 -3.45
C ASN A 179 -6.73 6.37 -2.01
N GLY A 180 -7.27 5.21 -1.67
CA GLY A 180 -7.16 4.59 -0.35
C GLY A 180 -6.01 3.58 -0.20
N GLY A 181 -5.19 3.39 -1.26
CA GLY A 181 -4.05 2.46 -1.24
C GLY A 181 -4.13 1.34 -2.25
#